data_e99bcd437d75883ee087e87d68ef73cf
#
_entry.id   e99bcd437d75883ee087e87d68ef73cf
#
_cell.length_a   1.000
_cell.length_b   1.000
_cell.length_c   1.000
_cell.angle_alpha   90.00
_cell.angle_beta   90.00
_cell.angle_gamma   90.00
#
_symmetry.space_group_name_H-M   'P 1'
#
loop_
_entity.id
_entity.type
_entity.pdbx_description
1 polymer ?
#
loop_
_entity_poly.entity_id
_entity_poly.type
_entity_poly.pdbx_seq_one_letter_code
_entity_poly.pdbx_strand_id
1 'polypeptide(L)'
;KPFKPKDILTEVNTLMAERRATTKDSLTGFPAWDVMRREITERITGGADCDLLYLDINNFRIYNQCYGFSAGDEALRLLCRLLLEVTDELESPDILIAHIHGDDFVVMLPEGTGEQVGRRLIERFDQEILELYLEDDRERGGMFLQRPDGRLEQWPLMSLGVALIGGIIDKYRHPLETKTVGEEILKRLKVRHGSNLMRDRQNNPAE
;
A
#
# COMPACT_ATOMS: atom_id res chain seq x y z
N LYS A 1 -12.86 -26.64 -38.66
CA LYS A 1 -13.82 -27.24 -37.73
C LYS A 1 -14.43 -26.10 -36.90
N PRO A 2 -15.74 -26.03 -36.74
CA PRO A 2 -16.36 -24.98 -35.94
C PRO A 2 -15.96 -25.19 -34.47
N PHE A 3 -15.52 -24.12 -33.81
CA PHE A 3 -15.21 -24.08 -32.38
C PHE A 3 -16.49 -24.33 -31.59
N LYS A 4 -16.41 -25.21 -30.59
CA LYS A 4 -17.53 -25.38 -29.67
C LYS A 4 -17.53 -24.21 -28.67
N PRO A 5 -18.67 -23.58 -28.37
CA PRO A 5 -18.74 -22.46 -27.41
C PRO A 5 -18.11 -22.78 -26.04
N LYS A 6 -18.21 -24.03 -25.58
CA LYS A 6 -17.58 -24.49 -24.34
C LYS A 6 -16.05 -24.45 -24.37
N ASP A 7 -15.43 -24.76 -25.51
CA ASP A 7 -13.97 -24.78 -25.65
C ASP A 7 -13.41 -23.34 -25.62
N ILE A 8 -14.13 -22.40 -26.26
CA ILE A 8 -13.81 -20.97 -26.22
C ILE A 8 -13.93 -20.40 -24.81
N LEU A 9 -14.99 -20.77 -24.09
CA LEU A 9 -15.20 -20.31 -22.71
C LEU A 9 -14.09 -20.82 -21.76
N THR A 10 -13.69 -22.09 -21.96
CA THR A 10 -12.62 -22.71 -21.16
C THR A 10 -11.28 -22.05 -21.49
N GLU A 11 -10.97 -21.80 -22.75
CA GLU A 11 -9.73 -21.16 -23.18
C GLU A 11 -9.65 -19.68 -22.75
N VAL A 12 -10.77 -18.93 -22.87
CA VAL A 12 -10.88 -17.57 -22.35
C VAL A 12 -10.69 -17.54 -20.83
N ASN A 13 -11.30 -18.47 -20.10
CA ASN A 13 -11.15 -18.57 -18.65
C ASN A 13 -9.72 -18.94 -18.25
N THR A 14 -9.04 -19.83 -19.00
CA THR A 14 -7.65 -20.18 -18.77
C THR A 14 -6.74 -19.00 -19.06
N LEU A 15 -6.90 -18.32 -20.20
CA LEU A 15 -6.14 -17.11 -20.55
C LEU A 15 -6.38 -15.96 -19.57
N MET A 16 -7.62 -15.82 -19.09
CA MET A 16 -7.96 -14.84 -18.05
C MET A 16 -7.34 -15.21 -16.69
N ALA A 17 -7.29 -16.49 -16.35
CA ALA A 17 -6.64 -16.98 -15.13
C ALA A 17 -5.11 -16.83 -15.22
N GLU A 18 -4.49 -17.15 -16.34
CA GLU A 18 -3.05 -16.94 -16.61
C GLU A 18 -2.70 -15.44 -16.58
N ARG A 19 -3.51 -14.58 -17.23
CA ARG A 19 -3.34 -13.14 -17.22
C ARG A 19 -3.54 -12.55 -15.80
N ARG A 20 -4.42 -13.13 -14.98
CA ARG A 20 -4.62 -12.76 -13.57
C ARG A 20 -3.50 -13.27 -12.65
N ALA A 21 -2.86 -14.39 -13.00
CA ALA A 21 -1.74 -14.95 -12.23
C ALA A 21 -0.40 -14.24 -12.49
N THR A 22 -0.28 -13.45 -13.58
CA THR A 22 0.98 -12.85 -14.04
C THR A 22 1.01 -11.32 -13.99
N THR A 23 -0.01 -10.64 -13.49
CA THR A 23 0.02 -9.17 -13.36
C THR A 23 0.81 -8.76 -12.13
N LYS A 24 2.14 -8.78 -12.29
CA LYS A 24 3.03 -8.04 -11.41
C LYS A 24 3.18 -6.63 -11.96
N ASP A 25 3.22 -5.66 -11.08
CA ASP A 25 3.57 -4.30 -11.45
C ASP A 25 5.00 -4.25 -11.98
N SER A 26 5.22 -3.53 -13.09
CA SER A 26 6.50 -3.52 -13.78
C SER A 26 7.60 -2.77 -13.04
N LEU A 27 7.24 -1.81 -12.19
CA LEU A 27 8.19 -1.03 -11.39
C LEU A 27 8.53 -1.73 -10.09
N THR A 28 7.51 -2.22 -9.39
CA THR A 28 7.65 -2.75 -8.02
C THR A 28 7.85 -4.26 -7.98
N GLY A 29 7.46 -4.97 -9.03
CA GLY A 29 7.47 -6.44 -9.08
C GLY A 29 6.42 -7.11 -8.20
N PHE A 30 5.64 -6.36 -7.43
CA PHE A 30 4.60 -6.90 -6.57
C PHE A 30 3.35 -7.28 -7.35
N PRO A 31 2.59 -8.29 -6.86
CA PRO A 31 1.27 -8.62 -7.40
C PRO A 31 0.32 -7.42 -7.35
N ALA A 32 -0.63 -7.38 -8.29
CA ALA A 32 -1.70 -6.40 -8.30
C ALA A 32 -2.78 -6.73 -7.24
N TRP A 33 -3.67 -5.76 -6.99
CA TRP A 33 -4.80 -5.87 -6.07
C TRP A 33 -5.64 -7.14 -6.24
N ASP A 34 -5.81 -7.65 -7.45
CA ASP A 34 -6.62 -8.85 -7.70
C ASP A 34 -6.07 -10.11 -7.02
N VAL A 35 -4.75 -10.21 -6.81
CA VAL A 35 -4.12 -11.30 -6.07
C VAL A 35 -4.44 -11.16 -4.59
N MET A 36 -4.23 -9.97 -4.03
CA MET A 36 -4.55 -9.66 -2.64
C MET A 36 -6.04 -9.89 -2.34
N ARG A 37 -6.92 -9.42 -3.22
CA ARG A 37 -8.37 -9.60 -3.07
C ARG A 37 -8.78 -11.07 -2.98
N ARG A 38 -8.15 -11.96 -3.75
CA ARG A 38 -8.42 -13.40 -3.66
C ARG A 38 -7.95 -13.96 -2.33
N GLU A 39 -6.76 -13.62 -1.91
CA GLU A 39 -6.22 -14.08 -0.63
C GLU A 39 -7.08 -13.61 0.55
N ILE A 40 -7.50 -12.34 0.58
CA ILE A 40 -8.43 -11.84 1.62
C ILE A 40 -9.75 -12.62 1.59
N THR A 41 -10.28 -12.95 0.39
CA THR A 41 -11.50 -13.76 0.27
C THR A 41 -11.31 -15.15 0.87
N GLU A 42 -10.19 -15.80 0.59
CA GLU A 42 -9.85 -17.12 1.12
C GLU A 42 -9.71 -17.08 2.64
N ARG A 43 -9.08 -16.05 3.22
CA ARG A 43 -9.00 -15.85 4.66
C ARG A 43 -10.38 -15.69 5.31
N ILE A 44 -11.22 -14.79 4.79
CA ILE A 44 -12.57 -14.56 5.30
C ILE A 44 -13.42 -15.83 5.25
N THR A 45 -13.36 -16.59 4.14
CA THR A 45 -14.17 -17.81 3.98
C THR A 45 -13.60 -19.01 4.73
N GLY A 46 -12.29 -19.09 4.88
CA GLY A 46 -11.58 -20.16 5.59
C GLY A 46 -11.51 -19.95 7.10
N GLY A 47 -11.89 -18.79 7.62
CA GLY A 47 -11.84 -18.48 9.05
C GLY A 47 -10.42 -18.29 9.60
N ALA A 48 -9.46 -17.91 8.76
CA ALA A 48 -8.08 -17.63 9.16
C ALA A 48 -7.84 -16.13 9.23
N ASP A 49 -7.68 -15.58 10.44
CA ASP A 49 -7.50 -14.15 10.63
C ASP A 49 -6.12 -13.65 10.18
N CYS A 50 -6.03 -12.36 9.89
CA CYS A 50 -4.80 -11.69 9.52
C CYS A 50 -4.91 -10.19 9.79
N ASP A 51 -3.76 -9.52 9.79
CA ASP A 51 -3.67 -8.06 9.76
C ASP A 51 -3.46 -7.58 8.32
N LEU A 52 -4.11 -6.49 7.95
CA LEU A 52 -3.90 -5.81 6.67
C LEU A 52 -3.36 -4.41 6.95
N LEU A 53 -2.24 -4.06 6.31
CA LEU A 53 -1.73 -2.69 6.28
C LEU A 53 -2.01 -2.10 4.89
N TYR A 54 -2.82 -1.05 4.82
CA TYR A 54 -2.94 -0.19 3.64
C TYR A 54 -1.99 0.99 3.82
N LEU A 55 -1.18 1.26 2.80
CA LEU A 55 -0.13 2.27 2.84
C LEU A 55 -0.28 3.27 1.68
N ASP A 56 0.06 4.54 1.95
CA ASP A 56 0.05 5.63 0.99
C ASP A 56 1.17 6.62 1.33
N ILE A 57 1.88 7.14 0.32
CA ILE A 57 2.93 8.13 0.52
C ILE A 57 2.31 9.53 0.43
N ASN A 58 2.15 10.20 1.57
CA ASN A 58 1.69 11.58 1.59
C ASN A 58 2.64 12.50 0.80
N ASN A 59 2.07 13.46 0.08
CA ASN A 59 2.79 14.43 -0.77
C ASN A 59 3.56 13.82 -1.96
N PHE A 60 3.39 12.54 -2.29
CA PHE A 60 4.06 11.88 -3.41
C PHE A 60 3.84 12.59 -4.75
N ARG A 61 2.60 13.03 -5.01
CA ARG A 61 2.28 13.79 -6.22
C ARG A 61 3.05 15.13 -6.29
N ILE A 62 3.21 15.81 -5.17
CA ILE A 62 3.96 17.09 -5.10
C ILE A 62 5.44 16.81 -5.31
N TYR A 63 5.96 15.75 -4.70
CA TYR A 63 7.35 15.32 -4.93
C TYR A 63 7.60 15.07 -6.42
N ASN A 64 6.73 14.34 -7.12
CA ASN A 64 6.82 14.13 -8.57
C ASN A 64 6.80 15.44 -9.37
N GLN A 65 6.04 16.45 -8.92
CA GLN A 65 6.01 17.76 -9.58
C GLN A 65 7.30 18.57 -9.37
N CYS A 66 7.94 18.44 -8.21
CA CYS A 66 9.18 19.13 -7.88
C CYS A 66 10.43 18.44 -8.45
N TYR A 67 10.46 17.11 -8.39
CA TYR A 67 11.67 16.30 -8.67
C TYR A 67 11.57 15.44 -9.94
N GLY A 68 10.39 15.33 -10.53
CA GLY A 68 10.10 14.51 -11.72
C GLY A 68 9.74 13.06 -11.38
N PHE A 69 9.15 12.37 -12.37
CA PHE A 69 8.64 11.01 -12.19
C PHE A 69 9.73 9.98 -11.90
N SER A 70 10.94 10.15 -12.46
CA SER A 70 12.06 9.24 -12.17
C SER A 70 12.45 9.26 -10.69
N ALA A 71 12.40 10.42 -10.04
CA ALA A 71 12.63 10.54 -8.61
C ALA A 71 11.49 9.89 -7.81
N GLY A 72 10.25 10.02 -8.27
CA GLY A 72 9.11 9.29 -7.70
C GLY A 72 9.26 7.78 -7.78
N ASP A 73 9.76 7.26 -8.90
CA ASP A 73 10.07 5.84 -9.04
C ASP A 73 11.10 5.37 -7.99
N GLU A 74 12.11 6.19 -7.68
CA GLU A 74 13.08 5.88 -6.61
C GLU A 74 12.40 5.85 -5.22
N ALA A 75 11.46 6.77 -4.95
CA ALA A 75 10.70 6.74 -3.71
C ALA A 75 9.83 5.47 -3.58
N LEU A 76 9.21 5.03 -4.68
CA LEU A 76 8.47 3.76 -4.71
C LEU A 76 9.40 2.55 -4.51
N ARG A 77 10.59 2.53 -5.14
CA ARG A 77 11.58 1.47 -4.93
C ARG A 77 12.09 1.43 -3.49
N LEU A 78 12.29 2.59 -2.88
CA LEU A 78 12.63 2.68 -1.46
C LEU A 78 11.54 2.01 -0.62
N LEU A 79 10.27 2.38 -0.79
CA LEU A 79 9.17 1.78 -0.03
C LEU A 79 9.09 0.26 -0.28
N CYS A 80 9.24 -0.19 -1.53
CA CYS A 80 9.24 -1.62 -1.86
C CYS A 80 10.36 -2.38 -1.13
N ARG A 81 11.56 -1.84 -1.09
CA ARG A 81 12.70 -2.42 -0.36
C ARG A 81 12.40 -2.49 1.13
N LEU A 82 11.90 -1.41 1.73
CA LEU A 82 11.53 -1.39 3.15
C LEU A 82 10.44 -2.40 3.48
N LEU A 83 9.43 -2.53 2.63
CA LEU A 83 8.37 -3.53 2.80
C LEU A 83 8.95 -4.95 2.84
N LEU A 84 9.84 -5.30 1.91
CA LEU A 84 10.48 -6.61 1.90
C LEU A 84 11.35 -6.84 3.14
N GLU A 85 12.22 -5.90 3.47
CA GLU A 85 13.15 -6.03 4.59
C GLU A 85 12.44 -6.16 5.94
N VAL A 86 11.42 -5.32 6.20
CA VAL A 86 10.70 -5.34 7.48
C VAL A 86 9.78 -6.56 7.59
N THR A 87 9.19 -7.02 6.48
CA THR A 87 8.34 -8.22 6.54
C THR A 87 9.15 -9.50 6.59
N ASP A 88 10.35 -9.55 6.01
CA ASP A 88 11.25 -10.72 6.08
C ASP A 88 11.68 -11.04 7.53
N GLU A 89 11.74 -10.01 8.40
CA GLU A 89 12.03 -10.18 9.82
C GLU A 89 11.00 -11.09 10.55
N LEU A 90 9.80 -11.28 9.99
CA LEU A 90 8.75 -12.12 10.58
C LEU A 90 8.92 -13.62 10.29
N GLU A 91 9.78 -13.99 9.32
CA GLU A 91 10.02 -15.38 8.89
C GLU A 91 8.72 -16.19 8.67
N SER A 92 7.66 -15.54 8.16
CA SER A 92 6.34 -16.13 7.97
C SER A 92 6.00 -16.35 6.50
N PRO A 93 5.47 -17.52 6.11
CA PRO A 93 4.95 -17.74 4.75
C PRO A 93 3.62 -17.01 4.48
N ASP A 94 2.95 -16.53 5.52
CA ASP A 94 1.62 -15.91 5.45
C ASP A 94 1.69 -14.39 5.14
N ILE A 95 2.76 -13.95 4.47
CA ILE A 95 2.96 -12.57 4.08
C ILE A 95 2.69 -12.41 2.59
N LEU A 96 1.86 -11.43 2.25
CA LEU A 96 1.62 -11.03 0.88
C LEU A 96 1.68 -9.51 0.77
N ILE A 97 2.53 -9.01 -0.13
CA ILE A 97 2.61 -7.59 -0.47
C ILE A 97 1.99 -7.41 -1.85
N ALA A 98 1.13 -6.42 -2.02
CA ALA A 98 0.55 -6.08 -3.32
C ALA A 98 0.60 -4.57 -3.56
N HIS A 99 0.83 -4.20 -4.81
CA HIS A 99 0.76 -2.83 -5.31
C HIS A 99 -0.64 -2.59 -5.91
N ILE A 100 -1.35 -1.59 -5.40
CA ILE A 100 -2.72 -1.29 -5.84
C ILE A 100 -2.66 -0.39 -7.07
N HIS A 101 -2.09 0.79 -6.92
CA HIS A 101 -1.81 1.76 -7.98
C HIS A 101 -1.03 2.95 -7.41
N GLY A 102 -0.24 3.63 -8.25
CA GLY A 102 0.46 4.85 -7.86
C GLY A 102 1.38 4.64 -6.66
N ASP A 103 1.05 5.22 -5.53
CA ASP A 103 1.72 5.11 -4.23
C ASP A 103 0.95 4.29 -3.19
N ASP A 104 -0.13 3.61 -3.62
CA ASP A 104 -0.97 2.78 -2.76
C ASP A 104 -0.51 1.32 -2.72
N PHE A 105 -0.20 0.81 -1.54
CA PHE A 105 0.18 -0.58 -1.29
C PHE A 105 -0.73 -1.23 -0.25
N VAL A 106 -0.74 -2.56 -0.25
CA VAL A 106 -1.38 -3.34 0.80
C VAL A 106 -0.49 -4.52 1.16
N VAL A 107 -0.37 -4.77 2.47
CA VAL A 107 0.39 -5.89 3.03
C VAL A 107 -0.55 -6.73 3.88
N MET A 108 -0.60 -8.03 3.63
CA MET A 108 -1.20 -9.01 4.50
C MET A 108 -0.12 -9.60 5.40
N LEU A 109 -0.43 -9.72 6.67
CA LEU A 109 0.48 -10.14 7.73
C LEU A 109 -0.20 -11.15 8.64
N PRO A 110 0.56 -12.00 9.36
CA PRO A 110 0.01 -12.79 10.45
C PRO A 110 -0.74 -11.90 11.46
N GLU A 111 -1.82 -12.43 12.03
CA GLU A 111 -2.63 -11.75 13.03
C GLU A 111 -1.78 -11.20 14.19
N GLY A 112 -2.04 -9.96 14.59
CA GLY A 112 -1.39 -9.30 15.73
C GLY A 112 -0.01 -8.69 15.42
N THR A 113 0.54 -8.86 14.22
CA THR A 113 1.88 -8.32 13.87
C THR A 113 1.83 -6.96 13.19
N GLY A 114 0.65 -6.54 12.70
CA GLY A 114 0.51 -5.36 11.86
C GLY A 114 0.94 -4.04 12.51
N GLU A 115 0.72 -3.88 13.82
CA GLU A 115 1.13 -2.64 14.51
C GLU A 115 2.66 -2.52 14.61
N GLN A 116 3.34 -3.61 14.95
CA GLN A 116 4.80 -3.64 15.01
C GLN A 116 5.42 -3.35 13.65
N VAL A 117 4.96 -4.06 12.62
CA VAL A 117 5.44 -3.87 11.24
C VAL A 117 5.17 -2.45 10.74
N GLY A 118 3.95 -1.94 10.94
CA GLY A 118 3.60 -0.59 10.50
C GLY A 118 4.43 0.51 11.17
N ARG A 119 4.72 0.38 12.47
CA ARG A 119 5.59 1.33 13.18
C ARG A 119 7.03 1.24 12.70
N ARG A 120 7.53 0.02 12.46
CA ARG A 120 8.88 -0.18 11.95
C ARG A 120 9.06 0.37 10.53
N LEU A 121 8.04 0.20 9.68
CA LEU A 121 8.03 0.80 8.34
C LEU A 121 8.07 2.32 8.39
N ILE A 122 7.27 2.94 9.26
CA ILE A 122 7.27 4.40 9.46
C ILE A 122 8.64 4.89 9.90
N GLU A 123 9.21 4.28 10.94
CA GLU A 123 10.53 4.66 11.46
C GLU A 123 11.59 4.64 10.37
N ARG A 124 11.65 3.56 9.61
CA ARG A 124 12.64 3.42 8.52
C ARG A 124 12.36 4.34 7.35
N PHE A 125 11.11 4.48 6.95
CA PHE A 125 10.72 5.37 5.86
C PHE A 125 11.10 6.82 6.17
N ASP A 126 10.78 7.32 7.36
CA ASP A 126 11.09 8.70 7.75
C ASP A 126 12.60 8.99 7.79
N GLN A 127 13.41 7.99 8.09
CA GLN A 127 14.87 8.12 8.08
C GLN A 127 15.41 8.09 6.65
N GLU A 128 15.00 7.13 5.85
CA GLU A 128 15.63 6.84 4.56
C GLU A 128 15.07 7.70 3.41
N ILE A 129 13.81 8.17 3.51
CA ILE A 129 13.22 9.03 2.48
C ILE A 129 13.95 10.37 2.33
N LEU A 130 14.61 10.83 3.38
CA LEU A 130 15.36 12.09 3.37
C LEU A 130 16.54 12.09 2.39
N GLU A 131 17.09 10.90 2.10
CA GLU A 131 18.19 10.76 1.13
C GLU A 131 17.78 11.12 -0.31
N LEU A 132 16.48 11.13 -0.60
CA LEU A 132 15.94 11.43 -1.93
C LEU A 132 15.72 12.92 -2.16
N TYR A 133 16.00 13.78 -1.17
CA TYR A 133 15.84 15.23 -1.27
C TYR A 133 17.16 15.94 -1.48
N LEU A 134 17.10 17.06 -2.20
CA LEU A 134 18.19 18.03 -2.20
C LEU A 134 18.42 18.57 -0.78
N GLU A 135 19.68 18.89 -0.46
CA GLU A 135 20.06 19.36 0.87
C GLU A 135 19.24 20.58 1.32
N ASP A 136 19.02 21.53 0.43
CA ASP A 136 18.22 22.73 0.70
C ASP A 136 16.78 22.43 1.16
N ASP A 137 16.10 21.47 0.51
CA ASP A 137 14.73 21.11 0.86
C ASP A 137 14.69 20.28 2.15
N ARG A 138 15.69 19.45 2.37
CA ARG A 138 15.87 18.68 3.59
C ARG A 138 16.10 19.60 4.80
N GLU A 139 17.00 20.58 4.68
CA GLU A 139 17.28 21.55 5.75
C GLU A 139 16.07 22.44 6.07
N ARG A 140 15.29 22.81 5.05
CA ARG A 140 14.06 23.62 5.22
C ARG A 140 12.88 22.79 5.69
N GLY A 141 12.98 21.45 5.68
CA GLY A 141 11.88 20.54 6.02
C GLY A 141 10.68 20.62 5.08
N GLY A 142 10.89 20.97 3.79
CA GLY A 142 9.80 21.10 2.84
C GLY A 142 10.20 21.38 1.40
N MET A 143 9.32 21.03 0.48
CA MET A 143 9.44 21.26 -0.96
C MET A 143 8.78 22.59 -1.36
N PHE A 144 9.30 23.24 -2.40
CA PHE A 144 8.70 24.45 -2.96
C PHE A 144 8.19 24.19 -4.38
N LEU A 145 6.89 24.31 -4.55
CA LEU A 145 6.24 24.20 -5.85
C LEU A 145 5.90 25.59 -6.39
N GLN A 146 6.43 25.91 -7.57
CA GLN A 146 6.04 27.14 -8.26
C GLN A 146 4.70 26.95 -8.96
N ARG A 147 3.71 27.76 -8.59
CA ARG A 147 2.41 27.80 -9.23
C ARG A 147 2.46 28.56 -10.56
N PRO A 148 1.49 28.35 -11.47
CA PRO A 148 1.43 29.05 -12.75
C PRO A 148 1.37 30.59 -12.63
N ASP A 149 0.90 31.13 -11.50
CA ASP A 149 0.85 32.56 -11.17
C ASP A 149 2.19 33.10 -10.59
N GLY A 150 3.23 32.25 -10.56
CA GLY A 150 4.56 32.59 -10.07
C GLY A 150 4.72 32.47 -8.55
N ARG A 151 3.69 32.20 -7.78
CA ARG A 151 3.79 32.01 -6.34
C ARG A 151 4.53 30.72 -6.01
N LEU A 152 5.36 30.77 -4.98
CA LEU A 152 5.96 29.58 -4.38
C LEU A 152 5.06 29.10 -3.25
N GLU A 153 4.68 27.82 -3.32
CA GLU A 153 3.91 27.15 -2.29
C GLU A 153 4.81 26.12 -1.59
N GLN A 154 4.87 26.20 -0.28
CA GLN A 154 5.64 25.25 0.51
C GLN A 154 4.77 24.03 0.87
N TRP A 155 5.33 22.84 0.64
CA TRP A 155 4.74 21.56 0.96
C TRP A 155 5.65 20.76 1.89
N PRO A 156 5.08 20.01 2.86
CA PRO A 156 5.89 19.12 3.68
C PRO A 156 6.62 18.06 2.83
N LEU A 157 7.70 17.53 3.35
CA LEU A 157 8.35 16.35 2.78
C LEU A 157 7.38 15.16 2.76
N MET A 158 7.70 14.13 1.98
CA MET A 158 6.92 12.88 1.96
C MET A 158 6.90 12.23 3.34
N SER A 159 5.80 11.59 3.65
CA SER A 159 5.61 10.82 4.88
C SER A 159 4.71 9.62 4.60
N LEU A 160 4.73 8.60 5.47
CA LEU A 160 3.99 7.37 5.24
C LEU A 160 2.70 7.34 6.06
N GLY A 161 1.56 7.21 5.39
CA GLY A 161 0.28 6.89 6.01
C GLY A 161 0.09 5.36 6.08
N VAL A 162 -0.24 4.84 7.26
CA VAL A 162 -0.48 3.40 7.46
C VAL A 162 -1.82 3.18 8.12
N ALA A 163 -2.74 2.52 7.43
CA ALA A 163 -4.01 2.08 7.97
C ALA A 163 -3.92 0.60 8.33
N LEU A 164 -4.07 0.28 9.62
CA LEU A 164 -4.07 -1.09 10.13
C LEU A 164 -5.50 -1.59 10.31
N ILE A 165 -5.81 -2.70 9.66
CA ILE A 165 -7.07 -3.42 9.79
C ILE A 165 -6.75 -4.82 10.32
N GLY A 166 -7.22 -5.14 11.52
CA GLY A 166 -7.05 -6.44 12.15
C GLY A 166 -8.39 -7.06 12.52
N GLY A 167 -8.43 -8.38 12.70
CA GLY A 167 -9.64 -9.12 13.02
C GLY A 167 -10.61 -9.11 11.84
N ILE A 168 -10.15 -9.45 10.65
CA ILE A 168 -10.93 -9.30 9.42
C ILE A 168 -12.10 -10.27 9.30
N ILE A 169 -11.99 -11.47 9.86
CA ILE A 169 -12.99 -12.54 9.73
C ILE A 169 -14.31 -12.23 10.46
N ASP A 170 -14.23 -11.55 11.59
CA ASP A 170 -15.41 -11.19 12.38
C ASP A 170 -16.08 -9.89 11.93
N LYS A 171 -15.34 -9.02 11.26
CA LYS A 171 -15.77 -7.67 10.91
C LYS A 171 -16.23 -7.52 9.46
N TYR A 172 -15.60 -8.26 8.54
CA TYR A 172 -15.79 -8.05 7.11
C TYR A 172 -16.31 -9.30 6.42
N ARG A 173 -17.16 -9.10 5.41
CA ARG A 173 -17.72 -10.18 4.58
C ARG A 173 -17.15 -10.19 3.17
N HIS A 174 -16.52 -9.09 2.78
CA HIS A 174 -16.00 -8.92 1.43
C HIS A 174 -14.69 -8.09 1.44
N PRO A 175 -13.67 -8.45 0.62
CA PRO A 175 -12.39 -7.74 0.55
C PRO A 175 -12.49 -6.24 0.26
N LEU A 176 -13.50 -5.82 -0.51
CA LEU A 176 -13.71 -4.40 -0.81
C LEU A 176 -14.07 -3.58 0.43
N GLU A 177 -14.66 -4.18 1.44
CA GLU A 177 -14.98 -3.50 2.69
C GLU A 177 -13.69 -3.13 3.43
N THR A 178 -12.72 -4.04 3.49
CA THR A 178 -11.41 -3.76 4.11
C THR A 178 -10.68 -2.65 3.36
N LYS A 179 -10.73 -2.67 2.01
CA LYS A 179 -10.13 -1.64 1.18
C LYS A 179 -10.78 -0.28 1.43
N THR A 180 -12.11 -0.21 1.44
CA THR A 180 -12.85 1.04 1.71
C THR A 180 -12.47 1.64 3.06
N VAL A 181 -12.43 0.81 4.11
CA VAL A 181 -12.05 1.26 5.46
C VAL A 181 -10.59 1.70 5.49
N GLY A 182 -9.68 0.98 4.83
CA GLY A 182 -8.28 1.37 4.69
C GLY A 182 -8.12 2.75 4.05
N GLU A 183 -8.80 2.97 2.91
CA GLU A 183 -8.78 4.26 2.19
C GLU A 183 -9.37 5.41 3.04
N GLU A 184 -10.45 5.16 3.80
CA GLU A 184 -11.02 6.16 4.72
C GLU A 184 -10.05 6.54 5.84
N ILE A 185 -9.34 5.56 6.40
CA ILE A 185 -8.31 5.81 7.42
C ILE A 185 -7.17 6.62 6.82
N LEU A 186 -6.63 6.21 5.65
CA LEU A 186 -5.57 6.93 4.97
C LEU A 186 -5.98 8.37 4.65
N LYS A 187 -7.21 8.60 4.19
CA LYS A 187 -7.74 9.94 3.98
C LYS A 187 -7.72 10.80 5.25
N ARG A 188 -8.01 10.21 6.42
CA ARG A 188 -7.93 10.91 7.71
C ARG A 188 -6.48 11.17 8.13
N LEU A 189 -5.55 10.31 7.74
CA LEU A 189 -4.13 10.49 8.02
C LEU A 189 -3.50 11.59 7.17
N LYS A 190 -3.96 11.82 5.94
CA LYS A 190 -3.44 12.87 5.05
C LYS A 190 -3.54 14.29 5.60
N VAL A 191 -4.44 14.55 6.54
CA VAL A 191 -4.56 15.86 7.21
C VAL A 191 -3.65 16.00 8.43
N ARG A 192 -2.92 14.95 8.81
CA ARG A 192 -1.94 14.97 9.90
C ARG A 192 -0.55 15.23 9.36
N HIS A 193 0.29 15.90 10.16
CA HIS A 193 1.69 16.09 9.80
C HIS A 193 2.50 14.84 10.09
N GLY A 194 3.45 14.54 9.17
CA GLY A 194 4.39 13.42 9.30
C GLY A 194 3.74 12.05 9.07
N SER A 195 4.53 11.01 9.25
CA SER A 195 4.08 9.63 9.14
C SER A 195 3.21 9.22 10.31
N ASN A 196 2.14 8.50 10.03
CA ASN A 196 1.18 8.11 11.06
C ASN A 196 0.59 6.72 10.78
N LEU A 197 0.37 5.97 11.85
CA LEU A 197 -0.39 4.73 11.83
C LEU A 197 -1.72 4.93 12.56
N MET A 198 -2.80 4.44 11.97
CA MET A 198 -4.12 4.40 12.61
C MET A 198 -4.74 3.03 12.41
N ARG A 199 -5.23 2.45 13.53
CA ARG A 199 -5.96 1.19 13.52
C ARG A 199 -7.45 1.42 13.29
N ASP A 200 -8.08 0.52 12.53
CA ASP A 200 -9.53 0.43 12.44
C ASP A 200 -10.17 0.21 13.83
N ARG A 201 -11.19 1.01 14.13
CA ARG A 201 -11.94 0.94 15.38
C ARG A 201 -13.29 0.24 15.26
N GLN A 202 -13.62 -0.32 14.09
CA GLN A 202 -14.89 -1.01 13.93
C GLN A 202 -14.88 -2.30 14.75
N ASN A 203 -15.70 -2.27 15.81
CA ASN A 203 -16.02 -3.35 16.72
C ASN A 203 -14.86 -3.99 17.49
N ASN A 204 -14.53 -3.39 18.64
CA ASN A 204 -14.20 -4.20 19.80
C ASN A 204 -15.53 -4.51 20.51
N PRO A 205 -16.07 -5.75 20.51
CA PRO A 205 -17.31 -6.06 21.21
C PRO A 205 -17.15 -6.17 22.73
N ALA A 206 -16.06 -5.63 23.28
CA ALA A 206 -15.76 -5.66 24.71
C ALA A 206 -15.28 -4.27 25.19
N GLU A 207 -16.22 -3.34 25.37
CA GLU A 207 -16.26 -2.31 26.43
C GLU A 207 -17.71 -1.97 26.72
#